data_7ed6df0a6b1cb7e68d316fa16f17619e
#
_entry.id   7ed6df0a6b1cb7e68d316fa16f17619e
#
_cell.length_a   1.000
_cell.length_b   1.000
_cell.length_c   1.000
_cell.angle_alpha   90.00
_cell.angle_beta   90.00
_cell.angle_gamma   90.00
#
_symmetry.space_group_name_H-M   'P 1'
#
loop_
_entity.id
_entity.type
_entity.pdbx_description
1 polymer ?
#
loop_
_entity_poly.entity_id
_entity_poly.type
_entity_poly.pdbx_seq_one_letter_code
_entity_poly.pdbx_strand_id
1 'polypeptide(L)'
;MMSVIHKKFQLMLVTGAIFVSGCSTYQTQTSSVRVSIESGDYVAASEATDELSTDGKDRLLHYMESGMVHHLSENYDSSNTKLTQAADIAEDLTTKRAGDMLKVALISPSQGDYSGQEFERAFIHYYKALNYIMIALANPAKKVDHLESARVEARKVDILLSDVAYQKGTYQDAKDDEGKLFSQLMKIFDVLAGQVIDKDKLIYREDAYVRYMNGLIYEINGELDSARIAYQKAAELYEQGYAEQYSLGQGIMQQAWFDTIRMMKQDGGYEDEWPGLAKQKLSNTLQKELDRSEKAHIVIIGHTGWVPPRGELNMHLALDTNTRELVIQPVLTGTPKEREAQLAWFHLMYADRGLLQSVINFQLRGVIGALEGMASKSFRLGPLWGLAEQIGLPDALAMGGARVTVPYYKLEPKTFGMTQVMVDGKPHGEMVQAESLANLAFQGQLLNADKDLQAALGRTMTKNLFCGQMDDDLAKLACKSVAALSSQADTRAWLTLPHSIHLKRLSVEPGTHKITLRTPSVNGGTYHEVTQSLKVGEGDIKIFREHIIPTQNTVMMQQPASTQTVWLTKR
;
A
#
# COMPACT_ATOMS: atom_id res chain seq x y z
N MET A 1 41.41 -0.14 41.44
CA MET A 1 41.11 0.41 40.07
C MET A 1 40.55 -0.62 39.12
N MET A 2 41.09 -1.83 38.99
CA MET A 2 40.57 -2.91 38.13
C MET A 2 39.14 -3.42 38.49
N SER A 3 38.76 -3.47 39.77
CA SER A 3 37.44 -3.93 40.20
C SER A 3 36.28 -3.00 39.82
N VAL A 4 36.55 -1.67 39.73
CA VAL A 4 35.54 -0.67 39.35
C VAL A 4 35.29 -0.69 37.85
N ILE A 5 36.32 -0.95 37.07
CA ILE A 5 36.26 -1.07 35.60
C ILE A 5 35.46 -2.35 35.24
N HIS A 6 35.71 -3.44 35.93
CA HIS A 6 34.98 -4.70 35.71
C HIS A 6 33.46 -4.60 36.02
N LYS A 7 33.08 -3.92 37.11
CA LYS A 7 31.67 -3.66 37.46
C LYS A 7 31.00 -2.73 36.45
N LYS A 8 31.68 -1.70 35.96
CA LYS A 8 31.13 -0.81 34.92
C LYS A 8 30.96 -1.54 33.58
N PHE A 9 31.92 -2.42 33.22
CA PHE A 9 31.82 -3.23 32.01
C PHE A 9 30.70 -4.30 32.10
N GLN A 10 30.51 -4.92 33.26
CA GLN A 10 29.38 -5.84 33.47
C GLN A 10 28.04 -5.09 33.47
N LEU A 11 27.96 -3.89 34.03
CA LEU A 11 26.74 -3.07 33.99
C LEU A 11 26.42 -2.62 32.55
N MET A 12 27.44 -2.31 31.75
CA MET A 12 27.29 -1.93 30.35
C MET A 12 26.85 -3.11 29.45
N LEU A 13 27.36 -4.34 29.74
CA LEU A 13 26.94 -5.58 29.08
C LEU A 13 25.50 -5.96 29.46
N VAL A 14 25.09 -5.79 30.69
CA VAL A 14 23.72 -6.08 31.15
C VAL A 14 22.74 -5.05 30.57
N THR A 15 23.11 -3.76 30.52
CA THR A 15 22.27 -2.73 29.88
C THR A 15 22.18 -2.96 28.36
N GLY A 16 23.28 -3.36 27.71
CA GLY A 16 23.27 -3.73 26.27
C GLY A 16 22.44 -4.97 25.98
N ALA A 17 22.44 -5.97 26.86
CA ALA A 17 21.64 -7.19 26.71
C ALA A 17 20.13 -6.96 26.92
N ILE A 18 19.73 -5.98 27.73
CA ILE A 18 18.32 -5.61 27.94
C ILE A 18 17.75 -4.89 26.71
N PHE A 19 18.58 -4.19 25.91
CA PHE A 19 18.14 -3.54 24.67
C PHE A 19 18.05 -4.49 23.46
N VAL A 20 18.63 -5.70 23.53
CA VAL A 20 18.54 -6.70 22.46
C VAL A 20 17.34 -7.65 22.67
N SER A 21 16.73 -7.68 23.85
CA SER A 21 15.55 -8.48 24.13
C SER A 21 14.29 -7.77 23.65
N GLY A 22 13.88 -8.05 22.42
CA GLY A 22 12.50 -7.98 22.01
C GLY A 22 11.98 -6.68 21.44
N CYS A 23 12.62 -6.14 20.39
CA CYS A 23 11.83 -5.46 19.39
C CYS A 23 11.22 -6.52 18.46
N SER A 24 10.12 -7.15 18.92
CA SER A 24 9.25 -7.81 17.97
C SER A 24 8.76 -6.70 17.03
N THR A 25 9.15 -6.78 15.75
CA THR A 25 8.67 -5.81 14.78
C THR A 25 7.16 -5.96 14.67
N TYR A 26 6.44 -4.89 14.38
CA TYR A 26 4.99 -4.95 14.14
C TYR A 26 4.62 -6.09 13.17
N GLN A 27 5.45 -6.35 12.16
CA GLN A 27 5.28 -7.47 11.24
C GLN A 27 5.28 -8.84 11.92
N THR A 28 6.10 -9.04 12.95
CA THR A 28 6.12 -10.30 13.71
C THR A 28 4.85 -10.45 14.54
N GLN A 29 4.36 -9.36 15.13
CA GLN A 29 3.11 -9.36 15.89
C GLN A 29 1.88 -9.64 15.01
N THR A 30 1.83 -9.07 13.81
CA THR A 30 0.72 -9.26 12.88
C THR A 30 0.83 -10.52 12.02
N SER A 31 1.96 -11.22 12.04
CA SER A 31 2.11 -12.49 11.32
C SER A 31 1.12 -13.56 11.81
N SER A 32 0.83 -13.61 13.11
CA SER A 32 -0.17 -14.52 13.70
C SER A 32 -1.58 -14.23 13.18
N VAL A 33 -1.93 -12.94 13.01
CA VAL A 33 -3.23 -12.54 12.45
C VAL A 33 -3.39 -13.09 11.02
N ARG A 34 -2.38 -12.88 10.16
CA ARG A 34 -2.41 -13.40 8.79
C ARG A 34 -2.49 -14.93 8.73
N VAL A 35 -1.67 -15.62 9.52
CA VAL A 35 -1.65 -17.10 9.57
C VAL A 35 -3.02 -17.63 10.01
N SER A 36 -3.65 -17.01 10.99
CA SER A 36 -4.99 -17.40 11.45
C SER A 36 -6.06 -17.17 10.37
N ILE A 37 -6.00 -16.03 9.66
CA ILE A 37 -6.90 -15.77 8.51
C ILE A 37 -6.66 -16.81 7.40
N GLU A 38 -5.42 -17.11 7.06
CA GLU A 38 -5.04 -18.09 6.03
C GLU A 38 -5.52 -19.50 6.36
N SER A 39 -5.60 -19.87 7.63
CA SER A 39 -6.19 -21.13 8.07
C SER A 39 -7.73 -21.11 8.18
N GLY A 40 -8.37 -19.94 8.02
CA GLY A 40 -9.81 -19.76 8.19
C GLY A 40 -10.25 -19.64 9.65
N ASP A 41 -9.31 -19.53 10.60
CA ASP A 41 -9.59 -19.38 12.02
C ASP A 41 -9.71 -17.89 12.40
N TYR A 42 -10.88 -17.32 12.13
CA TYR A 42 -11.16 -15.91 12.42
C TYR A 42 -11.28 -15.63 13.93
N VAL A 43 -11.53 -16.64 14.76
CA VAL A 43 -11.53 -16.47 16.23
C VAL A 43 -10.11 -16.24 16.70
N ALA A 44 -9.19 -17.13 16.33
CA ALA A 44 -7.76 -16.94 16.63
C ALA A 44 -7.19 -15.65 15.99
N ALA A 45 -7.66 -15.26 14.79
CA ALA A 45 -7.28 -14.00 14.18
C ALA A 45 -7.73 -12.79 15.01
N SER A 46 -8.95 -12.81 15.56
CA SER A 46 -9.47 -11.76 16.43
C SER A 46 -8.69 -11.68 17.74
N GLU A 47 -8.42 -12.81 18.38
CA GLU A 47 -7.58 -12.88 19.59
C GLU A 47 -6.18 -12.32 19.33
N ALA A 48 -5.57 -12.66 18.19
CA ALA A 48 -4.26 -12.13 17.80
C ALA A 48 -4.29 -10.60 17.56
N THR A 49 -5.42 -10.03 17.10
CA THR A 49 -5.52 -8.56 17.00
C THR A 49 -5.68 -7.90 18.38
N ASP A 50 -6.28 -8.57 19.35
CA ASP A 50 -6.44 -8.04 20.71
C ASP A 50 -5.11 -8.02 21.49
N GLU A 51 -4.10 -8.80 21.05
CA GLU A 51 -2.73 -8.70 21.56
C GLU A 51 -2.00 -7.45 21.05
N LEU A 52 -2.48 -6.83 19.94
CA LEU A 52 -1.97 -5.55 19.48
C LEU A 52 -2.44 -4.44 20.43
N SER A 53 -1.57 -3.47 20.69
CA SER A 53 -1.88 -2.40 21.64
C SER A 53 -3.07 -1.54 21.18
N THR A 54 -4.09 -1.46 22.02
CA THR A 54 -5.24 -0.55 21.83
C THR A 54 -4.89 0.89 22.18
N ASP A 55 -3.79 1.08 22.90
CA ASP A 55 -3.29 2.37 23.37
C ASP A 55 -1.92 2.66 22.74
N GLY A 56 -1.50 3.93 22.80
CA GLY A 56 -0.17 4.32 22.36
C GLY A 56 -0.02 4.38 20.85
N LYS A 57 1.22 4.18 20.39
CA LYS A 57 1.67 4.51 19.03
C LYS A 57 1.08 3.65 17.91
N ASP A 58 0.61 2.44 18.23
CA ASP A 58 0.13 1.45 17.25
C ASP A 58 -1.40 1.29 17.27
N ARG A 59 -2.12 2.11 18.04
CA ARG A 59 -3.59 2.02 18.21
C ARG A 59 -4.36 2.08 16.90
N LEU A 60 -3.94 2.89 15.93
CA LEU A 60 -4.59 2.94 14.61
C LEU A 60 -4.51 1.59 13.90
N LEU A 61 -3.33 0.95 13.91
CA LEU A 61 -3.13 -0.35 13.31
C LEU A 61 -3.98 -1.44 13.97
N HIS A 62 -4.08 -1.44 15.30
CA HIS A 62 -4.97 -2.36 16.00
C HIS A 62 -6.41 -2.29 15.48
N TYR A 63 -6.97 -1.09 15.36
CA TYR A 63 -8.34 -0.93 14.89
C TYR A 63 -8.52 -1.25 13.41
N MET A 64 -7.52 -0.96 12.56
CA MET A 64 -7.54 -1.33 11.15
C MET A 64 -7.49 -2.85 10.96
N GLU A 65 -6.56 -3.54 11.63
CA GLU A 65 -6.40 -4.99 11.55
C GLU A 65 -7.64 -5.72 12.12
N SER A 66 -8.11 -5.30 13.30
CA SER A 66 -9.33 -5.86 13.91
C SER A 66 -10.56 -5.63 13.04
N GLY A 67 -10.71 -4.43 12.45
CA GLY A 67 -11.77 -4.13 11.50
C GLY A 67 -11.76 -5.06 10.30
N MET A 68 -10.56 -5.36 9.77
CA MET A 68 -10.41 -6.26 8.63
C MET A 68 -10.71 -7.73 8.98
N VAL A 69 -10.28 -8.22 10.14
CA VAL A 69 -10.64 -9.57 10.62
C VAL A 69 -12.16 -9.74 10.71
N HIS A 70 -12.85 -8.74 11.29
CA HIS A 70 -14.32 -8.76 11.34
C HIS A 70 -14.96 -8.67 9.94
N HIS A 71 -14.38 -7.90 9.01
CA HIS A 71 -14.85 -7.87 7.63
C HIS A 71 -14.74 -9.24 6.95
N LEU A 72 -13.61 -9.91 7.11
CA LEU A 72 -13.34 -11.22 6.51
C LEU A 72 -14.21 -12.32 7.11
N SER A 73 -14.55 -12.23 8.39
CA SER A 73 -15.49 -13.13 9.07
C SER A 73 -16.97 -12.77 8.84
N GLU A 74 -17.28 -11.83 7.94
CA GLU A 74 -18.63 -11.35 7.62
C GLU A 74 -19.37 -10.68 8.79
N ASN A 75 -18.69 -10.35 9.87
CA ASN A 75 -19.24 -9.57 10.98
C ASN A 75 -19.13 -8.07 10.68
N TYR A 76 -19.93 -7.61 9.72
CA TYR A 76 -19.83 -6.26 9.16
C TYR A 76 -20.12 -5.14 10.15
N ASP A 77 -21.03 -5.35 11.12
CA ASP A 77 -21.34 -4.35 12.16
C ASP A 77 -20.15 -4.13 13.09
N SER A 78 -19.50 -5.21 13.55
CA SER A 78 -18.29 -5.13 14.36
C SER A 78 -17.13 -4.53 13.58
N SER A 79 -16.98 -4.91 12.30
CA SER A 79 -15.99 -4.32 11.39
C SER A 79 -16.19 -2.80 11.29
N ASN A 80 -17.41 -2.33 11.05
CA ASN A 80 -17.70 -0.90 10.96
C ASN A 80 -17.43 -0.17 12.28
N THR A 81 -17.68 -0.80 13.42
CA THR A 81 -17.35 -0.23 14.73
C THR A 81 -15.85 -0.01 14.89
N LYS A 82 -15.03 -1.02 14.56
CA LYS A 82 -13.57 -0.93 14.64
C LYS A 82 -13.00 0.07 13.62
N LEU A 83 -13.47 0.01 12.36
CA LEU A 83 -13.03 0.93 11.32
C LEU A 83 -13.46 2.38 11.57
N THR A 84 -14.57 2.63 12.31
CA THR A 84 -14.93 3.98 12.74
C THR A 84 -13.90 4.52 13.74
N GLN A 85 -13.50 3.71 14.72
CA GLN A 85 -12.44 4.07 15.66
C GLN A 85 -11.11 4.34 14.93
N ALA A 86 -10.79 3.53 13.90
CA ALA A 86 -9.62 3.76 13.07
C ALA A 86 -9.70 5.11 12.32
N ALA A 87 -10.85 5.44 11.73
CA ALA A 87 -11.06 6.70 11.02
C ALA A 87 -10.89 7.91 11.93
N ASP A 88 -11.51 7.88 13.13
CA ASP A 88 -11.44 8.96 14.11
C ASP A 88 -9.99 9.19 14.58
N ILE A 89 -9.25 8.12 14.84
CA ILE A 89 -7.82 8.19 15.22
C ILE A 89 -6.98 8.77 14.07
N ALA A 90 -7.21 8.31 12.83
CA ALA A 90 -6.46 8.78 11.66
C ALA A 90 -6.67 10.28 11.42
N GLU A 91 -7.91 10.78 11.58
CA GLU A 91 -8.26 12.20 11.48
C GLU A 91 -7.58 13.03 12.57
N ASP A 92 -7.67 12.59 13.84
CA ASP A 92 -7.04 13.26 14.98
C ASP A 92 -5.51 13.36 14.81
N LEU A 93 -4.86 12.27 14.39
CA LEU A 93 -3.41 12.24 14.17
C LEU A 93 -2.97 13.11 12.99
N THR A 94 -3.77 13.20 11.94
CA THR A 94 -3.47 14.03 10.78
C THR A 94 -3.57 15.51 11.13
N THR A 95 -4.58 15.89 11.89
CA THR A 95 -4.79 17.27 12.35
C THR A 95 -3.69 17.73 13.32
N LYS A 96 -3.29 16.89 14.26
CA LYS A 96 -2.21 17.17 15.23
C LYS A 96 -0.84 17.30 14.58
N ARG A 97 -0.54 16.47 13.55
CA ARG A 97 0.74 16.54 12.83
C ARG A 97 0.99 17.88 12.15
N ALA A 98 -0.04 18.54 11.67
CA ALA A 98 0.09 19.86 11.06
C ALA A 98 0.62 20.93 12.04
N GLY A 99 0.38 20.77 13.36
CA GLY A 99 0.81 21.69 14.40
C GLY A 99 2.20 21.42 15.00
N ASP A 100 2.68 20.16 14.97
CA ASP A 100 3.89 19.71 15.69
C ASP A 100 4.96 19.09 14.76
N MET A 101 5.03 19.50 13.51
CA MET A 101 5.88 18.89 12.46
C MET A 101 7.35 18.76 12.88
N LEU A 102 7.91 19.71 13.62
CA LEU A 102 9.31 19.68 14.01
C LEU A 102 9.60 18.62 15.07
N LYS A 103 8.76 18.50 16.11
CA LYS A 103 8.91 17.48 17.16
C LYS A 103 8.80 16.08 16.56
N VAL A 104 7.86 15.88 15.62
CA VAL A 104 7.69 14.62 14.89
C VAL A 104 8.89 14.28 14.02
N ALA A 105 9.53 15.30 13.43
CA ALA A 105 10.72 15.10 12.58
C ALA A 105 11.96 14.66 13.38
N LEU A 106 12.09 15.05 14.65
CA LEU A 106 13.23 14.69 15.52
C LEU A 106 13.08 13.32 16.19
N ILE A 107 11.83 12.84 16.38
CA ILE A 107 11.55 11.52 16.96
C ILE A 107 11.67 10.46 15.87
N SER A 108 12.19 9.28 16.21
CA SER A 108 12.17 8.15 15.27
C SER A 108 10.71 7.84 14.88
N PRO A 109 10.37 7.75 13.57
CA PRO A 109 8.98 7.51 13.14
C PRO A 109 8.37 6.25 13.75
N SER A 110 9.18 5.21 13.99
CA SER A 110 8.75 3.96 14.64
C SER A 110 8.40 4.12 16.12
N GLN A 111 8.77 5.24 16.75
CA GLN A 111 8.47 5.57 18.15
C GLN A 111 7.27 6.51 18.28
N GLY A 112 6.92 7.24 17.23
CA GLY A 112 5.74 8.10 17.19
C GLY A 112 4.47 7.34 16.84
N ASP A 113 3.32 8.01 17.00
CA ASP A 113 2.02 7.47 16.60
C ASP A 113 1.99 7.15 15.10
N TYR A 114 1.50 5.95 14.76
CA TYR A 114 1.24 5.59 13.37
C TYR A 114 -0.02 6.29 12.87
N SER A 115 0.10 7.07 11.80
CA SER A 115 -1.02 7.87 11.26
C SER A 115 -1.65 7.29 10.00
N GLY A 116 -1.21 6.10 9.58
CA GLY A 116 -1.64 5.48 8.31
C GLY A 116 -1.01 6.12 7.06
N GLN A 117 -0.82 5.32 6.03
CA GLN A 117 -0.51 5.81 4.68
C GLN A 117 -1.78 6.42 4.06
N GLU A 118 -1.62 7.27 3.05
CA GLU A 118 -2.75 7.96 2.41
C GLU A 118 -3.78 6.98 1.85
N PHE A 119 -3.31 5.96 1.12
CA PHE A 119 -4.19 4.92 0.58
C PHE A 119 -4.86 4.08 1.69
N GLU A 120 -4.16 3.78 2.79
CA GLU A 120 -4.73 3.02 3.91
C GLU A 120 -5.92 3.76 4.53
N ARG A 121 -5.80 5.08 4.74
CA ARG A 121 -6.90 5.90 5.25
C ARG A 121 -8.10 5.90 4.32
N ALA A 122 -7.89 5.97 3.01
CA ALA A 122 -8.96 5.85 2.03
C ALA A 122 -9.65 4.47 2.11
N PHE A 123 -8.86 3.41 2.28
CA PHE A 123 -9.38 2.04 2.38
C PHE A 123 -10.13 1.75 3.68
N ILE A 124 -9.93 2.50 4.77
CA ILE A 124 -10.82 2.45 5.95
C ILE A 124 -12.27 2.74 5.52
N HIS A 125 -12.49 3.84 4.80
CA HIS A 125 -13.82 4.25 4.34
C HIS A 125 -14.36 3.33 3.23
N TYR A 126 -13.49 2.83 2.35
CA TYR A 126 -13.87 1.82 1.35
C TYR A 126 -14.47 0.56 2.01
N TYR A 127 -13.80 -0.02 3.00
CA TYR A 127 -14.31 -1.21 3.68
C TYR A 127 -15.57 -0.93 4.50
N LYS A 128 -15.67 0.24 5.12
CA LYS A 128 -16.91 0.67 5.78
C LYS A 128 -18.08 0.74 4.78
N ALA A 129 -17.86 1.36 3.64
CA ALA A 129 -18.89 1.45 2.58
C ALA A 129 -19.30 0.05 2.09
N LEU A 130 -18.33 -0.82 1.81
CA LEU A 130 -18.57 -2.18 1.38
C LEU A 130 -19.35 -2.99 2.43
N ASN A 131 -19.00 -2.86 3.72
CA ASN A 131 -19.74 -3.47 4.82
C ASN A 131 -21.22 -3.03 4.84
N TYR A 132 -21.46 -1.72 4.74
CA TYR A 132 -22.82 -1.19 4.71
C TYR A 132 -23.63 -1.73 3.52
N ILE A 133 -23.00 -1.88 2.34
CA ILE A 133 -23.66 -2.50 1.19
C ILE A 133 -24.01 -3.97 1.49
N MET A 134 -23.07 -4.73 2.06
CA MET A 134 -23.32 -6.14 2.38
C MET A 134 -24.47 -6.29 3.39
N ILE A 135 -24.52 -5.46 4.43
CA ILE A 135 -25.64 -5.43 5.39
C ILE A 135 -26.95 -5.05 4.70
N ALA A 136 -26.95 -4.03 3.83
CA ALA A 136 -28.12 -3.59 3.10
C ALA A 136 -28.71 -4.69 2.19
N LEU A 137 -27.84 -5.44 1.51
CA LEU A 137 -28.25 -6.53 0.62
C LEU A 137 -28.73 -7.77 1.39
N ALA A 138 -28.23 -7.99 2.61
CA ALA A 138 -28.66 -9.07 3.49
C ALA A 138 -29.97 -8.74 4.25
N ASN A 139 -30.26 -7.47 4.52
CA ASN A 139 -31.43 -7.04 5.30
C ASN A 139 -32.26 -5.98 4.57
N PRO A 140 -33.29 -6.41 3.80
CA PRO A 140 -34.14 -5.49 3.04
C PRO A 140 -34.83 -4.41 3.89
N ALA A 141 -35.17 -4.72 5.16
CA ALA A 141 -35.87 -3.78 6.05
C ALA A 141 -35.00 -2.55 6.43
N LYS A 142 -33.68 -2.70 6.43
CA LYS A 142 -32.70 -1.64 6.75
C LYS A 142 -31.90 -1.20 5.51
N LYS A 143 -32.32 -1.60 4.32
CA LYS A 143 -31.59 -1.37 3.08
C LYS A 143 -31.28 0.12 2.87
N VAL A 144 -32.28 0.99 3.01
CA VAL A 144 -32.15 2.43 2.74
C VAL A 144 -31.13 3.08 3.69
N ASP A 145 -31.22 2.83 4.99
CA ASP A 145 -30.33 3.43 6.00
C ASP A 145 -28.86 3.03 5.78
N HIS A 146 -28.63 1.75 5.47
CA HIS A 146 -27.27 1.27 5.24
C HIS A 146 -26.69 1.73 3.90
N LEU A 147 -27.51 1.86 2.84
CA LEU A 147 -27.03 2.43 1.57
C LEU A 147 -26.72 3.92 1.72
N GLU A 148 -27.49 4.67 2.51
CA GLU A 148 -27.16 6.05 2.85
C GLU A 148 -25.83 6.13 3.62
N SER A 149 -25.62 5.23 4.59
CA SER A 149 -24.34 5.15 5.31
C SER A 149 -23.18 4.82 4.37
N ALA A 150 -23.35 3.91 3.42
CA ALA A 150 -22.34 3.62 2.39
C ALA A 150 -22.02 4.85 1.54
N ARG A 151 -23.04 5.64 1.17
CA ARG A 151 -22.87 6.89 0.42
C ARG A 151 -22.08 7.95 1.20
N VAL A 152 -22.33 8.05 2.50
CA VAL A 152 -21.55 8.96 3.37
C VAL A 152 -20.07 8.57 3.39
N GLU A 153 -19.76 7.29 3.54
CA GLU A 153 -18.36 6.81 3.52
C GLU A 153 -17.71 7.04 2.15
N ALA A 154 -18.43 6.80 1.06
CA ALA A 154 -17.95 7.08 -0.29
C ALA A 154 -17.55 8.56 -0.49
N ARG A 155 -18.37 9.50 0.02
CA ARG A 155 -18.04 10.94 0.00
C ARG A 155 -16.81 11.29 0.82
N LYS A 156 -16.60 10.63 1.97
CA LYS A 156 -15.39 10.85 2.78
C LYS A 156 -14.13 10.46 2.03
N VAL A 157 -14.15 9.37 1.27
CA VAL A 157 -13.02 8.99 0.41
C VAL A 157 -12.75 10.06 -0.63
N ASP A 158 -13.79 10.60 -1.28
CA ASP A 158 -13.64 11.68 -2.26
C ASP A 158 -12.96 12.91 -1.67
N ILE A 159 -13.30 13.28 -0.43
CA ILE A 159 -12.67 14.40 0.29
C ILE A 159 -11.21 14.09 0.60
N LEU A 160 -10.91 12.90 1.16
CA LEU A 160 -9.54 12.51 1.50
C LEU A 160 -8.61 12.50 0.28
N LEU A 161 -9.08 12.01 -0.86
CA LEU A 161 -8.30 11.96 -2.09
C LEU A 161 -8.09 13.33 -2.73
N SER A 162 -9.02 14.26 -2.55
CA SER A 162 -8.87 15.66 -3.02
C SER A 162 -7.92 16.48 -2.15
N ASP A 163 -7.88 16.24 -0.82
CA ASP A 163 -7.02 16.96 0.12
C ASP A 163 -5.54 16.58 -0.01
N VAL A 164 -5.24 15.35 -0.41
CA VAL A 164 -3.86 14.87 -0.64
C VAL A 164 -3.13 15.72 -1.70
N ALA A 165 -3.84 16.23 -2.69
CA ALA A 165 -3.28 17.14 -3.70
C ALA A 165 -2.86 18.52 -3.13
N TYR A 166 -3.33 18.88 -1.92
CA TYR A 166 -3.18 20.24 -1.37
C TYR A 166 -2.16 20.37 -0.23
N GLN A 167 -1.71 19.28 0.41
CA GLN A 167 -0.81 19.36 1.57
C GLN A 167 0.67 19.51 1.17
N LYS A 168 1.04 20.72 0.73
CA LYS A 168 2.44 21.17 0.67
C LYS A 168 2.75 22.05 1.88
N GLY A 169 3.03 21.43 3.03
CA GLY A 169 3.60 22.14 4.18
C GLY A 169 5.12 22.19 4.09
N THR A 170 5.73 23.35 4.23
CA THR A 170 7.18 23.53 4.27
C THR A 170 7.68 23.63 5.71
N TYR A 171 8.85 23.00 6.01
CA TYR A 171 9.53 23.03 7.32
C TYR A 171 10.11 24.42 7.70
N GLN A 172 9.67 25.51 7.05
CA GLN A 172 10.33 26.82 7.13
C GLN A 172 9.94 27.67 8.35
N ASP A 173 9.00 27.26 9.21
CA ASP A 173 8.42 28.11 10.25
C ASP A 173 8.84 27.82 11.70
N ALA A 174 9.91 27.02 11.91
CA ALA A 174 10.39 26.70 13.24
C ALA A 174 11.19 27.87 13.85
N LYS A 175 10.82 28.34 15.05
CA LYS A 175 11.35 29.55 15.70
C LYS A 175 12.35 29.29 16.84
N ASP A 176 12.56 28.03 17.24
CA ASP A 176 13.51 27.64 18.29
C ASP A 176 14.88 27.27 17.73
N ASP A 177 15.89 27.14 18.61
CA ASP A 177 17.29 26.88 18.19
C ASP A 177 17.48 25.47 17.61
N GLU A 178 16.72 24.47 18.06
CA GLU A 178 16.71 23.13 17.47
C GLU A 178 16.10 23.17 16.06
N GLY A 179 15.05 23.97 15.88
CA GLY A 179 14.43 24.21 14.58
C GLY A 179 15.35 24.92 13.60
N LYS A 180 16.19 25.85 14.08
CA LYS A 180 17.19 26.51 13.23
C LYS A 180 18.26 25.55 12.74
N LEU A 181 18.80 24.69 13.63
CA LEU A 181 19.77 23.67 13.27
C LEU A 181 19.17 22.68 12.25
N PHE A 182 17.95 22.19 12.52
CA PHE A 182 17.23 21.31 11.61
C PHE A 182 16.98 21.97 10.24
N SER A 183 16.58 23.25 10.21
CA SER A 183 16.40 24.02 8.97
C SER A 183 17.71 24.17 8.18
N GLN A 184 18.84 24.35 8.86
CA GLN A 184 20.16 24.43 8.22
C GLN A 184 20.60 23.08 7.65
N LEU A 185 20.35 21.98 8.38
CA LEU A 185 20.57 20.61 7.89
C LEU A 185 19.70 20.33 6.65
N MET A 186 18.43 20.76 6.68
CA MET A 186 17.53 20.59 5.53
C MET A 186 18.03 21.31 4.28
N LYS A 187 18.57 22.51 4.40
CA LYS A 187 19.18 23.21 3.24
C LYS A 187 20.33 22.43 2.61
N ILE A 188 21.16 21.78 3.44
CA ILE A 188 22.25 20.93 2.94
C ILE A 188 21.66 19.67 2.26
N PHE A 189 20.66 19.04 2.86
CA PHE A 189 20.09 17.79 2.37
C PHE A 189 19.11 17.96 1.23
N ASP A 190 18.55 19.16 1.00
CA ASP A 190 17.78 19.47 -0.22
C ASP A 190 18.63 19.27 -1.48
N VAL A 191 19.92 19.54 -1.41
CA VAL A 191 20.85 19.30 -2.51
C VAL A 191 21.10 17.80 -2.71
N LEU A 192 21.13 17.01 -1.62
CA LEU A 192 21.27 15.55 -1.66
C LEU A 192 20.03 14.86 -2.23
N ALA A 193 18.86 15.28 -1.79
CA ALA A 193 17.58 14.74 -2.23
C ALA A 193 17.22 15.17 -3.65
N GLY A 194 17.82 16.28 -4.13
CA GLY A 194 17.48 17.05 -5.32
C GLY A 194 16.83 16.25 -6.44
N GLN A 195 15.58 16.56 -6.76
CA GLN A 195 14.73 16.14 -7.90
C GLN A 195 15.06 14.78 -8.54
N VAL A 196 15.16 13.74 -7.73
CA VAL A 196 15.51 12.38 -8.20
C VAL A 196 14.39 11.76 -9.01
N ILE A 197 13.15 12.11 -8.67
CA ILE A 197 11.94 11.60 -9.30
C ILE A 197 11.26 12.78 -10.00
N ASP A 198 10.99 12.62 -11.29
CA ASP A 198 10.13 13.54 -12.02
C ASP A 198 8.70 13.39 -11.49
N LYS A 199 8.40 14.17 -10.44
CA LYS A 199 7.09 14.14 -9.75
C LYS A 199 5.94 14.52 -10.67
N ASP A 200 6.23 15.23 -11.76
CA ASP A 200 5.22 15.59 -12.76
C ASP A 200 4.77 14.36 -13.58
N LYS A 201 5.57 13.30 -13.59
CA LYS A 201 5.19 12.02 -14.21
C LYS A 201 4.51 11.05 -13.24
N LEU A 202 4.71 11.23 -11.93
CA LEU A 202 4.00 10.50 -10.88
C LEU A 202 2.82 11.36 -10.41
N ILE A 203 1.89 11.62 -11.29
CA ILE A 203 0.69 12.37 -10.93
C ILE A 203 -0.16 11.45 -10.05
N TYR A 204 -0.16 11.71 -8.73
CA TYR A 204 -1.18 11.13 -7.85
C TYR A 204 -2.52 11.65 -8.32
N ARG A 205 -3.35 10.76 -8.82
CA ARG A 205 -4.69 11.08 -9.31
C ARG A 205 -5.70 10.54 -8.32
N GLU A 206 -6.89 11.05 -8.37
CA GLU A 206 -8.03 10.47 -7.66
C GLU A 206 -8.08 8.96 -7.95
N ASP A 207 -8.38 8.17 -6.92
CA ASP A 207 -8.47 6.70 -7.05
C ASP A 207 -9.66 6.32 -7.95
N ALA A 208 -9.33 5.77 -9.13
CA ALA A 208 -10.33 5.42 -10.13
C ALA A 208 -11.26 4.29 -9.68
N TYR A 209 -10.73 3.32 -8.92
CA TYR A 209 -11.53 2.22 -8.40
C TYR A 209 -12.52 2.68 -7.34
N VAL A 210 -12.10 3.57 -6.44
CA VAL A 210 -13.01 4.15 -5.45
C VAL A 210 -14.13 4.95 -6.13
N ARG A 211 -13.81 5.71 -7.18
CA ARG A 211 -14.83 6.37 -8.00
C ARG A 211 -15.80 5.39 -8.64
N TYR A 212 -15.30 4.27 -9.14
CA TYR A 212 -16.15 3.19 -9.67
C TYR A 212 -17.08 2.62 -8.60
N MET A 213 -16.56 2.37 -7.39
CA MET A 213 -17.36 1.88 -6.26
C MET A 213 -18.43 2.89 -5.83
N ASN A 214 -18.15 4.20 -5.89
CA ASN A 214 -19.17 5.22 -5.67
C ASN A 214 -20.30 5.11 -6.69
N GLY A 215 -19.96 4.87 -7.96
CA GLY A 215 -20.95 4.58 -9.01
C GLY A 215 -21.83 3.38 -8.66
N LEU A 216 -21.24 2.28 -8.19
CA LEU A 216 -21.97 1.10 -7.77
C LEU A 216 -22.91 1.37 -6.57
N ILE A 217 -22.46 2.18 -5.61
CA ILE A 217 -23.28 2.57 -4.45
C ILE A 217 -24.50 3.38 -4.90
N TYR A 218 -24.30 4.38 -5.76
CA TYR A 218 -25.39 5.19 -6.30
C TYR A 218 -26.38 4.35 -7.12
N GLU A 219 -25.86 3.43 -7.95
CA GLU A 219 -26.68 2.52 -8.74
C GLU A 219 -27.55 1.62 -7.87
N ILE A 220 -26.99 0.98 -6.84
CA ILE A 220 -27.74 0.13 -5.89
C ILE A 220 -28.81 0.94 -5.14
N ASN A 221 -28.56 2.24 -4.94
CA ASN A 221 -29.50 3.15 -4.31
C ASN A 221 -30.55 3.71 -5.28
N GLY A 222 -30.45 3.42 -6.58
CA GLY A 222 -31.38 3.90 -7.61
C GLY A 222 -31.10 5.34 -8.09
N GLU A 223 -29.96 5.92 -7.75
CA GLU A 223 -29.52 7.25 -8.16
C GLU A 223 -28.76 7.18 -9.51
N LEU A 224 -29.48 6.94 -10.61
CA LEU A 224 -28.88 6.60 -11.91
C LEU A 224 -27.96 7.69 -12.46
N ASP A 225 -28.34 8.97 -12.37
CA ASP A 225 -27.48 10.07 -12.86
C ASP A 225 -26.23 10.24 -12.01
N SER A 226 -26.33 10.14 -10.68
CA SER A 226 -25.14 10.14 -9.79
C SER A 226 -24.22 8.97 -10.08
N ALA A 227 -24.79 7.78 -10.34
CA ALA A 227 -24.03 6.58 -10.73
C ALA A 227 -23.32 6.79 -12.06
N ARG A 228 -24.02 7.33 -13.08
CA ARG A 228 -23.45 7.67 -14.38
C ARG A 228 -22.23 8.60 -14.23
N ILE A 229 -22.39 9.68 -13.48
CA ILE A 229 -21.32 10.67 -13.27
C ILE A 229 -20.10 10.02 -12.59
N ALA A 230 -20.31 9.18 -11.57
CA ALA A 230 -19.24 8.51 -10.84
C ALA A 230 -18.52 7.46 -11.71
N TYR A 231 -19.25 6.63 -12.45
CA TYR A 231 -18.67 5.67 -13.40
C TYR A 231 -17.91 6.37 -14.54
N GLN A 232 -18.46 7.48 -15.07
CA GLN A 232 -17.79 8.27 -16.11
C GLN A 232 -16.45 8.83 -15.60
N LYS A 233 -16.44 9.42 -14.41
CA LYS A 233 -15.18 9.91 -13.80
C LYS A 233 -14.17 8.79 -13.62
N ALA A 234 -14.61 7.61 -13.15
CA ALA A 234 -13.73 6.44 -13.04
C ALA A 234 -13.16 6.04 -14.41
N ALA A 235 -14.01 5.95 -15.44
CA ALA A 235 -13.61 5.58 -16.78
C ALA A 235 -12.59 6.57 -17.38
N GLU A 236 -12.85 7.87 -17.21
CA GLU A 236 -11.94 8.94 -17.65
C GLU A 236 -10.59 8.89 -16.91
N LEU A 237 -10.58 8.63 -15.60
CA LEU A 237 -9.35 8.48 -14.83
C LEU A 237 -8.51 7.27 -15.33
N TYR A 238 -9.16 6.11 -15.54
CA TYR A 238 -8.48 4.94 -16.09
C TYR A 238 -7.88 5.24 -17.48
N GLU A 239 -8.64 5.93 -18.33
CA GLU A 239 -8.23 6.27 -19.71
C GLU A 239 -7.11 7.32 -19.73
N GLN A 240 -7.13 8.30 -18.83
CA GLN A 240 -6.13 9.37 -18.71
C GLN A 240 -4.77 8.92 -18.20
N GLY A 241 -4.58 7.62 -17.93
CA GLY A 241 -3.31 7.01 -17.59
C GLY A 241 -3.26 6.35 -16.21
N TYR A 242 -4.34 6.35 -15.43
CA TYR A 242 -4.39 5.62 -14.17
C TYR A 242 -4.16 4.11 -14.39
N ALA A 243 -4.85 3.52 -15.37
CA ALA A 243 -4.69 2.10 -15.68
C ALA A 243 -3.26 1.74 -16.12
N GLU A 244 -2.59 2.61 -16.89
CA GLU A 244 -1.19 2.42 -17.29
C GLU A 244 -0.25 2.56 -16.09
N GLN A 245 -0.42 3.63 -15.28
CA GLN A 245 0.41 3.92 -14.12
C GLN A 245 0.43 2.77 -13.10
N TYR A 246 -0.73 2.14 -12.86
CA TYR A 246 -0.88 1.04 -11.91
C TYR A 246 -0.87 -0.35 -12.56
N SER A 247 -0.60 -0.43 -13.87
CA SER A 247 -0.52 -1.70 -14.63
C SER A 247 -1.79 -2.55 -14.52
N LEU A 248 -2.97 -1.91 -14.60
CA LEU A 248 -4.27 -2.57 -14.44
C LEU A 248 -4.81 -3.21 -15.73
N GLY A 249 -4.25 -2.81 -16.88
CA GLY A 249 -4.76 -3.22 -18.19
C GLY A 249 -6.00 -2.43 -18.60
N GLN A 250 -6.51 -2.73 -19.81
CA GLN A 250 -7.64 -1.99 -20.39
C GLN A 250 -9.02 -2.52 -19.97
N GLY A 251 -9.08 -3.69 -19.35
CA GLY A 251 -10.35 -4.34 -19.03
C GLY A 251 -11.22 -3.54 -18.08
N ILE A 252 -10.63 -2.95 -17.05
CA ILE A 252 -11.38 -2.12 -16.08
C ILE A 252 -11.85 -0.80 -16.68
N MET A 253 -11.06 -0.18 -17.54
CA MET A 253 -11.46 1.02 -18.28
C MET A 253 -12.71 0.74 -19.13
N GLN A 254 -12.71 -0.38 -19.86
CA GLN A 254 -13.87 -0.78 -20.66
C GLN A 254 -15.08 -1.12 -19.78
N GLN A 255 -14.87 -1.74 -18.61
CA GLN A 255 -15.95 -2.01 -17.66
C GLN A 255 -16.57 -0.71 -17.14
N ALA A 256 -15.76 0.27 -16.78
CA ALA A 256 -16.24 1.56 -16.29
C ALA A 256 -17.02 2.35 -17.37
N TRP A 257 -16.53 2.35 -18.63
CA TRP A 257 -17.28 2.91 -19.75
C TRP A 257 -18.59 2.14 -20.03
N PHE A 258 -18.58 0.81 -19.92
CA PHE A 258 -19.79 0.00 -20.06
C PHE A 258 -20.85 0.40 -19.04
N ASP A 259 -20.47 0.55 -17.77
CA ASP A 259 -21.41 0.93 -16.72
C ASP A 259 -21.88 2.38 -16.87
N THR A 260 -21.03 3.30 -17.31
CA THR A 260 -21.43 4.66 -17.67
C THR A 260 -22.54 4.66 -18.73
N ILE A 261 -22.31 3.94 -19.83
CA ILE A 261 -23.24 3.90 -20.98
C ILE A 261 -24.53 3.17 -20.60
N ARG A 262 -24.42 2.14 -19.78
CA ARG A 262 -25.58 1.42 -19.25
C ARG A 262 -26.48 2.33 -18.40
N MET A 263 -25.87 3.20 -17.57
CA MET A 263 -26.62 4.21 -16.82
C MET A 263 -27.29 5.23 -17.75
N MET A 264 -26.59 5.73 -18.77
CA MET A 264 -27.18 6.63 -19.77
C MET A 264 -28.40 6.01 -20.46
N LYS A 265 -28.30 4.72 -20.83
CA LYS A 265 -29.38 3.98 -21.46
C LYS A 265 -30.59 3.78 -20.53
N GLN A 266 -30.32 3.55 -19.23
CA GLN A 266 -31.34 3.24 -18.23
C GLN A 266 -32.04 4.49 -17.69
N ASP A 267 -31.31 5.60 -17.52
CA ASP A 267 -31.84 6.88 -17.01
C ASP A 267 -32.70 7.60 -18.07
N GLY A 268 -32.39 7.39 -19.35
CA GLY A 268 -33.05 8.06 -20.48
C GLY A 268 -32.49 9.48 -20.71
N GLY A 269 -32.91 10.08 -21.83
CA GLY A 269 -32.48 11.44 -22.20
C GLY A 269 -31.09 11.51 -22.87
N TYR A 270 -30.46 10.38 -23.12
CA TYR A 270 -29.14 10.26 -23.77
C TYR A 270 -29.19 9.40 -25.03
N GLU A 271 -30.35 9.23 -25.65
CA GLU A 271 -30.58 8.35 -26.80
C GLU A 271 -29.74 8.73 -28.02
N ASP A 272 -29.44 10.02 -28.18
CA ASP A 272 -28.59 10.53 -29.25
C ASP A 272 -27.09 10.41 -28.96
N GLU A 273 -26.69 10.20 -27.70
CA GLU A 273 -25.30 10.24 -27.25
C GLU A 273 -24.72 8.84 -27.04
N TRP A 274 -25.40 7.99 -26.23
CA TRP A 274 -24.87 6.72 -25.79
C TRP A 274 -24.52 5.73 -26.93
N PRO A 275 -25.24 5.67 -28.09
CA PRO A 275 -24.86 4.75 -29.16
C PRO A 275 -23.52 5.11 -29.82
N GLY A 276 -23.25 6.42 -29.94
CA GLY A 276 -21.97 6.94 -30.45
C GLY A 276 -20.83 6.61 -29.49
N LEU A 277 -21.05 6.87 -28.20
CA LEU A 277 -20.08 6.60 -27.13
C LEU A 277 -19.79 5.09 -27.01
N ALA A 278 -20.81 4.23 -27.11
CA ALA A 278 -20.64 2.78 -27.08
C ALA A 278 -19.73 2.28 -28.22
N LYS A 279 -19.94 2.79 -29.45
CA LYS A 279 -19.07 2.45 -30.59
C LYS A 279 -17.63 2.91 -30.41
N GLN A 280 -17.42 4.05 -29.75
CA GLN A 280 -16.10 4.62 -29.54
C GLN A 280 -15.33 3.92 -28.40
N LYS A 281 -16.03 3.59 -27.30
CA LYS A 281 -15.38 3.18 -26.04
C LYS A 281 -15.44 1.67 -25.77
N LEU A 282 -16.39 0.95 -26.32
CA LEU A 282 -16.62 -0.46 -26.00
C LEU A 282 -16.17 -1.40 -27.11
N SER A 283 -15.63 -2.56 -26.71
CA SER A 283 -15.40 -3.67 -27.62
C SER A 283 -16.74 -4.22 -28.18
N ASN A 284 -16.69 -4.87 -29.33
CA ASN A 284 -17.86 -5.47 -29.96
C ASN A 284 -18.60 -6.46 -29.03
N THR A 285 -17.89 -7.12 -28.14
CA THR A 285 -18.47 -8.04 -27.15
C THR A 285 -19.30 -7.28 -26.12
N LEU A 286 -18.77 -6.18 -25.56
CA LEU A 286 -19.46 -5.35 -24.59
C LEU A 286 -20.63 -4.58 -25.21
N GLN A 287 -20.53 -4.17 -26.48
CA GLN A 287 -21.67 -3.56 -27.19
C GLN A 287 -22.86 -4.54 -27.29
N LYS A 288 -22.61 -5.81 -27.61
CA LYS A 288 -23.65 -6.85 -27.61
C LYS A 288 -24.21 -7.16 -26.24
N GLU A 289 -23.37 -7.04 -25.20
CA GLU A 289 -23.80 -7.24 -23.82
C GLU A 289 -24.66 -6.09 -23.32
N LEU A 290 -24.42 -4.88 -23.82
CA LEU A 290 -25.23 -3.69 -23.49
C LEU A 290 -26.71 -3.87 -23.86
N ASP A 291 -27.01 -4.61 -24.93
CA ASP A 291 -28.39 -4.92 -25.34
C ASP A 291 -29.10 -5.89 -24.37
N ARG A 292 -28.32 -6.59 -23.53
CA ARG A 292 -28.82 -7.52 -22.52
C ARG A 292 -28.83 -6.94 -21.10
N SER A 293 -28.42 -5.69 -20.95
CA SER A 293 -28.14 -5.08 -19.64
C SER A 293 -29.37 -4.69 -18.81
N GLU A 294 -30.57 -4.92 -19.31
CA GLU A 294 -31.83 -4.62 -18.57
C GLU A 294 -32.23 -5.70 -17.56
N LYS A 295 -31.40 -6.73 -17.41
CA LYS A 295 -31.64 -7.89 -16.54
C LYS A 295 -31.07 -7.64 -15.14
N ALA A 296 -31.12 -8.67 -14.30
CA ALA A 296 -30.45 -8.66 -13.01
C ALA A 296 -28.92 -8.69 -13.15
N HIS A 297 -28.21 -8.17 -12.15
CA HIS A 297 -26.75 -8.12 -12.13
C HIS A 297 -26.16 -8.83 -10.94
N ILE A 298 -25.03 -9.52 -11.17
CA ILE A 298 -24.14 -9.99 -10.12
C ILE A 298 -22.79 -9.28 -10.30
N VAL A 299 -22.38 -8.53 -9.29
CA VAL A 299 -21.07 -7.86 -9.24
C VAL A 299 -20.16 -8.70 -8.36
N ILE A 300 -19.08 -9.21 -8.95
CA ILE A 300 -18.07 -10.01 -8.26
C ILE A 300 -16.91 -9.12 -7.92
N ILE A 301 -16.52 -9.08 -6.63
CA ILE A 301 -15.37 -8.34 -6.12
C ILE A 301 -14.42 -9.36 -5.50
N GLY A 302 -13.25 -9.54 -6.11
CA GLY A 302 -12.21 -10.44 -5.64
C GLY A 302 -11.04 -9.65 -5.04
N HIS A 303 -10.80 -9.80 -3.75
CA HIS A 303 -9.62 -9.29 -3.08
C HIS A 303 -8.54 -10.37 -3.10
N THR A 304 -7.38 -10.11 -3.70
CA THR A 304 -6.38 -11.16 -3.97
C THR A 304 -5.06 -10.88 -3.26
N GLY A 305 -4.57 -11.87 -2.50
CA GLY A 305 -3.28 -11.83 -1.81
C GLY A 305 -3.22 -10.79 -0.69
N TRP A 306 -2.01 -10.45 -0.27
CA TRP A 306 -1.74 -9.47 0.78
C TRP A 306 -0.89 -8.32 0.24
N VAL A 307 -1.13 -7.10 0.77
CA VAL A 307 -0.27 -5.95 0.50
C VAL A 307 1.18 -6.28 0.93
N PRO A 308 2.20 -5.85 0.15
CA PRO A 308 3.59 -6.08 0.52
C PRO A 308 3.94 -5.42 1.86
N PRO A 309 4.66 -6.12 2.77
CA PRO A 309 5.13 -5.54 4.01
C PRO A 309 6.26 -4.55 3.75
N ARG A 310 6.46 -3.61 4.69
CA ARG A 310 7.57 -2.67 4.64
C ARG A 310 8.81 -3.25 5.30
N GLY A 311 9.99 -2.95 4.75
CA GLY A 311 11.29 -3.26 5.32
C GLY A 311 12.07 -1.99 5.59
N GLU A 312 13.28 -2.15 6.14
CA GLU A 312 14.22 -1.08 6.41
C GLU A 312 15.38 -1.11 5.41
N LEU A 313 15.54 -0.05 4.63
CA LEU A 313 16.72 0.18 3.80
C LEU A 313 17.74 0.95 4.61
N ASN A 314 18.85 0.26 4.91
CA ASN A 314 19.97 0.84 5.62
C ASN A 314 20.92 1.51 4.64
N MET A 315 21.40 2.68 5.00
CA MET A 315 22.38 3.43 4.23
C MET A 315 23.49 3.95 5.14
N HIS A 316 24.69 4.03 4.60
CA HIS A 316 25.84 4.65 5.23
C HIS A 316 26.07 6.02 4.61
N LEU A 317 26.05 7.07 5.43
CA LEU A 317 26.39 8.43 5.05
C LEU A 317 27.82 8.73 5.50
N ALA A 318 28.68 9.09 4.57
CA ALA A 318 30.06 9.54 4.82
C ALA A 318 30.28 10.93 4.23
N LEU A 319 31.30 11.63 4.74
CA LEU A 319 31.78 12.91 4.21
C LEU A 319 33.23 12.74 3.78
N ASP A 320 33.51 12.94 2.50
CA ASP A 320 34.89 13.14 2.02
C ASP A 320 35.26 14.63 2.15
N THR A 321 36.10 14.93 3.11
CA THR A 321 36.57 16.30 3.39
C THR A 321 37.48 16.84 2.30
N ASN A 322 38.17 15.97 1.54
CA ASN A 322 39.08 16.37 0.47
C ASN A 322 38.32 16.87 -0.75
N THR A 323 37.27 16.10 -1.15
CA THR A 323 36.42 16.47 -2.29
C THR A 323 35.24 17.35 -1.87
N ARG A 324 34.96 17.46 -0.56
CA ARG A 324 33.78 18.13 0.03
C ARG A 324 32.47 17.53 -0.47
N GLU A 325 32.47 16.20 -0.53
CA GLU A 325 31.33 15.44 -1.01
C GLU A 325 30.70 14.62 0.12
N LEU A 326 29.35 14.67 0.19
CA LEU A 326 28.57 13.69 0.95
C LEU A 326 28.35 12.48 0.06
N VAL A 327 28.58 11.30 0.63
CA VAL A 327 28.41 10.02 -0.06
C VAL A 327 27.42 9.17 0.71
N ILE A 328 26.37 8.68 0.01
CA ILE A 328 25.41 7.73 0.55
C ILE A 328 25.59 6.40 -0.18
N GLN A 329 25.67 5.32 0.58
CA GLN A 329 25.80 3.94 0.09
C GLN A 329 24.78 3.04 0.78
N PRO A 330 24.07 2.14 0.06
CA PRO A 330 23.19 1.18 0.69
C PRO A 330 24.01 0.13 1.45
N VAL A 331 23.52 -0.27 2.61
CA VAL A 331 24.02 -1.39 3.40
C VAL A 331 23.03 -2.54 3.27
N LEU A 332 23.31 -3.45 2.35
CA LEU A 332 22.38 -4.54 2.00
C LEU A 332 22.41 -5.64 3.07
N THR A 333 21.22 -5.98 3.59
CA THR A 333 21.07 -6.95 4.68
C THR A 333 19.99 -8.00 4.35
N GLY A 334 20.04 -9.15 5.03
CA GLY A 334 19.05 -10.21 4.88
C GLY A 334 19.35 -11.21 3.75
N THR A 335 18.31 -11.83 3.23
CA THR A 335 18.36 -12.83 2.16
C THR A 335 18.80 -12.22 0.81
N PRO A 336 19.26 -13.04 -0.16
CA PRO A 336 19.58 -12.53 -1.50
C PRO A 336 18.45 -11.74 -2.15
N LYS A 337 17.20 -12.19 -2.03
CA LYS A 337 16.02 -11.48 -2.54
C LYS A 337 15.80 -10.12 -1.85
N GLU A 338 15.99 -10.07 -0.53
CA GLU A 338 15.87 -8.80 0.20
C GLU A 338 16.97 -7.82 -0.18
N ARG A 339 18.22 -8.28 -0.33
CA ARG A 339 19.33 -7.42 -0.80
C ARG A 339 19.10 -6.91 -2.21
N GLU A 340 18.60 -7.76 -3.11
CA GLU A 340 18.21 -7.37 -4.46
C GLU A 340 17.11 -6.29 -4.45
N ALA A 341 16.07 -6.46 -3.63
CA ALA A 341 15.00 -5.48 -3.47
C ALA A 341 15.52 -4.16 -2.88
N GLN A 342 16.38 -4.22 -1.86
CA GLN A 342 17.00 -3.03 -1.24
C GLN A 342 17.84 -2.24 -2.26
N LEU A 343 18.64 -2.93 -3.06
CA LEU A 343 19.46 -2.32 -4.10
C LEU A 343 18.57 -1.67 -5.18
N ALA A 344 17.52 -2.36 -5.60
CA ALA A 344 16.56 -1.84 -6.56
C ALA A 344 15.88 -0.56 -6.04
N TRP A 345 15.41 -0.58 -4.80
CA TRP A 345 14.80 0.59 -4.18
C TRP A 345 15.78 1.74 -4.00
N PHE A 346 17.06 1.46 -3.64
CA PHE A 346 18.09 2.49 -3.56
C PHE A 346 18.28 3.19 -4.91
N HIS A 347 18.43 2.43 -5.99
CA HIS A 347 18.57 2.99 -7.34
C HIS A 347 17.32 3.75 -7.77
N LEU A 348 16.14 3.22 -7.46
CA LEU A 348 14.87 3.82 -7.82
C LEU A 348 14.62 5.15 -7.11
N MET A 349 14.88 5.19 -5.80
CA MET A 349 14.63 6.37 -4.98
C MET A 349 15.73 7.43 -5.10
N TYR A 350 16.98 7.02 -5.37
CA TYR A 350 18.14 7.91 -5.24
C TYR A 350 19.09 7.96 -6.45
N ALA A 351 18.90 7.13 -7.49
CA ALA A 351 19.71 7.17 -8.70
C ALA A 351 19.24 8.25 -9.69
N ASP A 352 20.06 8.58 -10.67
CA ASP A 352 19.76 9.61 -11.67
C ASP A 352 18.58 9.24 -12.58
N ARG A 353 17.87 10.24 -13.06
CA ARG A 353 16.55 10.30 -13.71
C ARG A 353 16.20 9.28 -14.81
N GLY A 354 17.13 8.42 -15.25
CA GLY A 354 16.89 7.47 -16.36
C GLY A 354 16.24 6.13 -16.00
N LEU A 355 16.16 5.78 -14.71
CA LEU A 355 15.76 4.43 -14.26
C LEU A 355 14.25 4.26 -13.98
N LEU A 356 13.49 5.34 -13.90
CA LEU A 356 12.05 5.27 -13.58
C LEU A 356 11.26 4.47 -14.62
N GLN A 357 11.61 4.60 -15.90
CA GLN A 357 11.02 3.81 -16.98
C GLN A 357 11.37 2.32 -16.89
N SER A 358 12.53 2.02 -16.28
CA SER A 358 12.98 0.63 -16.07
C SER A 358 12.26 -0.07 -14.95
N VAL A 359 11.69 0.67 -13.97
CA VAL A 359 11.05 0.12 -12.78
C VAL A 359 9.64 -0.38 -13.05
N ILE A 360 8.90 0.31 -13.88
CA ILE A 360 7.61 -0.20 -14.38
C ILE A 360 7.84 -1.54 -15.11
N ASN A 361 8.97 -1.66 -15.82
CA ASN A 361 9.41 -2.90 -16.44
C ASN A 361 10.11 -3.88 -15.48
N PHE A 362 10.58 -3.42 -14.30
CA PHE A 362 11.35 -4.18 -13.33
C PHE A 362 10.51 -5.23 -12.57
N GLN A 363 9.25 -4.98 -12.33
CA GLN A 363 8.31 -6.00 -11.84
C GLN A 363 8.21 -7.23 -12.77
N LEU A 364 8.77 -7.14 -13.99
CA LEU A 364 8.62 -8.15 -15.03
C LEU A 364 9.90 -8.97 -15.34
N ARG A 365 11.13 -8.58 -14.95
CA ARG A 365 12.33 -9.17 -15.58
C ARG A 365 13.57 -9.48 -14.74
N GLY A 366 13.62 -9.32 -13.42
CA GLY A 366 14.71 -9.84 -12.57
C GLY A 366 16.13 -9.77 -13.18
N VAL A 367 16.73 -8.58 -13.30
CA VAL A 367 18.14 -8.45 -13.72
C VAL A 367 18.83 -7.43 -12.81
N ILE A 368 19.47 -7.87 -11.74
CA ILE A 368 20.20 -6.95 -10.84
C ILE A 368 21.63 -7.35 -10.55
N GLY A 369 22.08 -8.56 -10.84
CA GLY A 369 23.44 -9.00 -10.54
C GLY A 369 24.59 -8.15 -11.11
N ALA A 370 24.32 -7.20 -12.01
CA ALA A 370 25.33 -6.34 -12.63
C ALA A 370 25.54 -4.99 -11.91
N LEU A 371 24.69 -4.63 -10.92
CA LEU A 371 24.71 -3.30 -10.30
C LEU A 371 25.35 -3.23 -8.90
N GLU A 372 25.68 -4.37 -8.30
CA GLU A 372 26.20 -4.45 -6.91
C GLU A 372 27.50 -3.63 -6.68
N GLY A 373 28.28 -3.33 -7.70
CA GLY A 373 29.54 -2.61 -7.57
C GLY A 373 29.45 -1.08 -7.67
N MET A 374 28.29 -0.51 -8.00
CA MET A 374 28.14 0.93 -8.32
C MET A 374 27.10 1.67 -7.46
N ALA A 375 26.59 1.05 -6.41
CA ALA A 375 25.52 1.63 -5.59
C ALA A 375 26.03 2.66 -4.59
N SER A 376 26.39 3.84 -5.09
CA SER A 376 26.65 5.02 -4.26
C SER A 376 26.12 6.27 -4.95
N LYS A 377 25.71 7.26 -4.15
CA LYS A 377 25.39 8.60 -4.62
C LYS A 377 26.23 9.61 -3.89
N SER A 378 26.95 10.46 -4.63
CA SER A 378 27.77 11.52 -4.06
C SER A 378 27.28 12.90 -4.49
N PHE A 379 27.48 13.88 -3.59
CA PHE A 379 27.10 15.27 -3.79
C PHE A 379 28.17 16.21 -3.30
N ARG A 380 28.60 17.14 -4.15
CA ARG A 380 29.44 18.23 -3.76
C ARG A 380 28.66 19.27 -2.96
N LEU A 381 29.11 19.56 -1.76
CA LEU A 381 28.52 20.59 -0.93
C LEU A 381 28.73 22.00 -1.48
N GLY A 382 29.82 22.21 -2.27
CA GLY A 382 30.07 23.49 -2.96
C GLY A 382 29.87 24.72 -2.07
N PRO A 383 28.90 25.60 -2.42
CA PRO A 383 28.62 26.81 -1.62
C PRO A 383 28.12 26.51 -0.19
N LEU A 384 27.59 25.30 0.06
CA LEU A 384 27.06 24.88 1.37
C LEU A 384 28.17 24.39 2.31
N TRP A 385 29.43 24.28 1.86
CA TRP A 385 30.53 23.80 2.68
C TRP A 385 30.72 24.63 3.94
N GLY A 386 30.74 25.98 3.82
CA GLY A 386 30.86 26.85 4.98
C GLY A 386 29.74 26.70 6.00
N LEU A 387 28.53 26.43 5.53
CA LEU A 387 27.41 26.11 6.42
C LEU A 387 27.60 24.75 7.09
N ALA A 388 28.09 23.75 6.36
CA ALA A 388 28.37 22.40 6.89
C ALA A 388 29.45 22.47 8.00
N GLU A 389 30.52 23.24 7.80
CA GLU A 389 31.55 23.49 8.83
C GLU A 389 30.96 24.21 10.03
N GLN A 390 30.17 25.26 9.82
CA GLN A 390 29.57 26.05 10.89
C GLN A 390 28.67 25.19 11.82
N ILE A 391 27.94 24.22 11.28
CA ILE A 391 27.08 23.33 12.09
C ILE A 391 27.83 22.10 12.62
N GLY A 392 29.15 21.93 12.34
CA GLY A 392 29.96 20.82 12.82
C GLY A 392 29.73 19.49 12.08
N LEU A 393 29.21 19.53 10.83
CA LEU A 393 28.93 18.33 10.03
C LEU A 393 30.19 17.47 9.77
N PRO A 394 31.40 18.05 9.46
CA PRO A 394 32.62 17.27 9.31
C PRO A 394 32.96 16.45 10.56
N ASP A 395 32.90 17.07 11.74
CA ASP A 395 33.21 16.40 13.00
C ASP A 395 32.20 15.33 13.35
N ALA A 396 30.90 15.58 13.06
CA ALA A 396 29.83 14.60 13.27
C ALA A 396 30.04 13.34 12.44
N LEU A 397 30.62 13.44 11.24
CA LEU A 397 30.85 12.32 10.31
C LEU A 397 32.29 11.78 10.34
N ALA A 398 33.24 12.43 11.01
CA ALA A 398 34.66 12.07 10.99
C ALA A 398 34.96 10.66 11.53
N MET A 399 34.19 10.14 12.48
CA MET A 399 34.41 8.84 13.12
C MET A 399 33.54 7.74 12.49
N GLY A 400 33.72 7.47 11.19
CA GLY A 400 33.04 6.34 10.52
C GLY A 400 31.67 6.63 9.95
N GLY A 401 31.33 7.92 9.74
CA GLY A 401 30.06 8.30 9.12
C GLY A 401 28.84 8.11 10.02
N ALA A 402 27.66 7.98 9.41
CA ALA A 402 26.40 7.80 10.11
C ALA A 402 25.48 6.79 9.40
N ARG A 403 24.75 6.01 10.18
CA ARG A 403 23.69 5.12 9.67
C ARG A 403 22.42 5.92 9.45
N VAL A 404 21.88 5.86 8.25
CA VAL A 404 20.61 6.46 7.85
C VAL A 404 19.66 5.34 7.44
N THR A 405 18.41 5.40 7.87
CA THR A 405 17.42 4.36 7.57
C THR A 405 16.15 4.98 7.00
N VAL A 406 15.65 4.38 5.92
CA VAL A 406 14.39 4.74 5.30
C VAL A 406 13.54 3.48 5.08
N PRO A 407 12.21 3.58 5.05
CA PRO A 407 11.38 2.44 4.76
C PRO A 407 11.40 2.12 3.26
N TYR A 408 11.14 0.85 2.92
CA TYR A 408 10.86 0.38 1.56
C TYR A 408 9.84 -0.75 1.60
N TYR A 409 9.08 -0.97 0.52
CA TYR A 409 8.19 -2.13 0.42
C TYR A 409 8.95 -3.35 -0.11
N LYS A 410 8.79 -4.50 0.56
CA LYS A 410 9.36 -5.77 0.12
C LYS A 410 8.67 -6.21 -1.17
N LEU A 411 9.45 -6.66 -2.16
CA LEU A 411 8.91 -7.18 -3.40
C LEU A 411 8.44 -8.62 -3.17
N GLU A 412 7.14 -8.83 -3.11
CA GLU A 412 6.56 -10.17 -3.04
C GLU A 412 6.06 -10.58 -4.43
N PRO A 413 6.37 -11.82 -4.88
CA PRO A 413 5.86 -12.30 -6.15
C PRO A 413 4.35 -12.47 -6.10
N LYS A 414 3.67 -12.24 -7.22
CA LYS A 414 2.25 -12.57 -7.36
C LYS A 414 2.05 -14.06 -7.04
N THR A 415 1.09 -14.35 -6.19
CA THR A 415 0.77 -15.74 -5.79
C THR A 415 -0.27 -16.35 -6.74
N PHE A 416 -1.19 -15.54 -7.24
CA PHE A 416 -2.32 -15.97 -8.05
C PHE A 416 -2.35 -15.32 -9.43
N GLY A 417 -2.83 -16.08 -10.42
CA GLY A 417 -3.16 -15.61 -11.76
C GLY A 417 -4.55 -14.98 -11.83
N MET A 418 -5.05 -14.82 -13.05
CA MET A 418 -6.39 -14.24 -13.28
C MET A 418 -7.49 -15.22 -12.87
N THR A 419 -8.50 -14.70 -12.18
CA THR A 419 -9.64 -15.48 -11.72
C THR A 419 -10.63 -15.73 -12.86
N GLN A 420 -10.87 -16.98 -13.16
CA GLN A 420 -11.90 -17.42 -14.10
C GLN A 420 -13.26 -17.45 -13.41
N VAL A 421 -14.31 -17.00 -14.10
CA VAL A 421 -15.68 -16.97 -13.63
C VAL A 421 -16.52 -17.97 -14.42
N MET A 422 -17.24 -18.83 -13.70
CA MET A 422 -18.22 -19.73 -14.27
C MET A 422 -19.60 -19.45 -13.68
N VAL A 423 -20.62 -19.47 -14.53
CA VAL A 423 -22.03 -19.32 -14.15
C VAL A 423 -22.78 -20.58 -14.62
N ASP A 424 -23.38 -21.29 -13.69
CA ASP A 424 -24.11 -22.53 -13.97
C ASP A 424 -23.29 -23.57 -14.75
N GLY A 425 -21.97 -23.64 -14.40
CA GLY A 425 -21.01 -24.53 -15.02
C GLY A 425 -20.46 -24.07 -16.39
N LYS A 426 -20.88 -22.92 -16.91
CA LYS A 426 -20.41 -22.36 -18.18
C LYS A 426 -19.38 -21.25 -17.94
N PRO A 427 -18.29 -21.18 -18.72
CA PRO A 427 -17.32 -20.12 -18.58
C PRO A 427 -17.87 -18.75 -19.02
N HIS A 428 -17.66 -17.73 -18.20
CA HIS A 428 -18.03 -16.34 -18.45
C HIS A 428 -16.82 -15.40 -18.51
N GLY A 429 -15.62 -15.94 -18.80
CA GLY A 429 -14.39 -15.19 -18.93
C GLY A 429 -13.71 -14.97 -17.57
N GLU A 430 -12.78 -14.00 -17.56
CA GLU A 430 -11.95 -13.69 -16.41
C GLU A 430 -12.40 -12.38 -15.74
N MET A 431 -12.07 -12.24 -14.45
CA MET A 431 -12.18 -10.95 -13.76
C MET A 431 -11.11 -9.99 -14.28
N VAL A 432 -11.40 -8.69 -14.25
CA VAL A 432 -10.42 -7.65 -14.60
C VAL A 432 -9.81 -7.08 -13.34
N GLN A 433 -8.52 -6.78 -13.35
CA GLN A 433 -7.88 -6.09 -12.24
C GLN A 433 -8.37 -4.65 -12.21
N ALA A 434 -9.01 -4.27 -11.11
CA ALA A 434 -9.61 -2.96 -10.92
C ALA A 434 -8.71 -2.02 -10.11
N GLU A 435 -7.91 -2.59 -9.19
CA GLU A 435 -6.98 -1.84 -8.37
C GLU A 435 -5.75 -2.68 -8.00
N SER A 436 -4.65 -1.99 -7.71
CA SER A 436 -3.41 -2.57 -7.20
C SER A 436 -2.93 -1.80 -5.98
N LEU A 437 -3.29 -2.28 -4.78
CA LEU A 437 -2.85 -1.65 -3.53
C LEU A 437 -1.33 -1.74 -3.37
N ALA A 438 -0.72 -2.80 -3.89
CA ALA A 438 0.74 -2.91 -3.92
C ALA A 438 1.38 -1.78 -4.74
N ASN A 439 0.83 -1.46 -5.92
CA ASN A 439 1.35 -0.38 -6.75
C ASN A 439 1.04 1.01 -6.17
N LEU A 440 -0.14 1.19 -5.53
CA LEU A 440 -0.44 2.40 -4.75
C LEU A 440 0.58 2.62 -3.63
N ALA A 441 0.90 1.56 -2.88
CA ALA A 441 1.89 1.59 -1.81
C ALA A 441 3.29 1.94 -2.34
N PHE A 442 3.72 1.32 -3.45
CA PHE A 442 5.00 1.59 -4.09
C PHE A 442 5.10 3.04 -4.59
N GLN A 443 4.05 3.55 -5.22
CA GLN A 443 4.02 4.92 -5.68
C GLN A 443 4.04 5.92 -4.52
N GLY A 444 3.26 5.67 -3.47
CA GLY A 444 3.31 6.47 -2.25
C GLY A 444 4.73 6.53 -1.65
N GLN A 445 5.45 5.41 -1.65
CA GLN A 445 6.86 5.35 -1.24
C GLN A 445 7.76 6.23 -2.12
N LEU A 446 7.59 6.18 -3.44
CA LEU A 446 8.37 6.98 -4.39
C LEU A 446 8.09 8.48 -4.23
N LEU A 447 6.82 8.87 -4.09
CA LEU A 447 6.43 10.27 -3.90
C LEU A 447 6.98 10.86 -2.61
N ASN A 448 7.14 10.03 -1.56
CA ASN A 448 7.64 10.45 -0.26
C ASN A 448 9.13 10.19 -0.06
N ALA A 449 9.83 9.57 -1.02
CA ALA A 449 11.24 9.16 -0.87
C ALA A 449 12.17 10.30 -0.44
N ASP A 450 12.02 11.48 -1.04
CA ASP A 450 12.83 12.67 -0.71
C ASP A 450 12.55 13.13 0.72
N LYS A 451 11.28 13.20 1.12
CA LYS A 451 10.88 13.61 2.48
C LYS A 451 11.39 12.61 3.53
N ASP A 452 11.26 11.32 3.23
CA ASP A 452 11.71 10.24 4.12
C ASP A 452 13.23 10.29 4.30
N LEU A 453 13.98 10.51 3.21
CA LEU A 453 15.44 10.66 3.26
C LEU A 453 15.86 11.91 4.04
N GLN A 454 15.29 13.08 3.72
CA GLN A 454 15.59 14.33 4.41
C GLN A 454 15.31 14.22 5.90
N ALA A 455 14.16 13.69 6.29
CA ALA A 455 13.79 13.48 7.68
C ALA A 455 14.75 12.49 8.38
N ALA A 456 15.15 11.41 7.70
CA ALA A 456 16.09 10.44 8.23
C ALA A 456 17.49 11.04 8.41
N LEU A 457 17.97 11.81 7.44
CA LEU A 457 19.24 12.54 7.50
C LEU A 457 19.22 13.57 8.63
N GLY A 458 18.17 14.39 8.73
CA GLY A 458 18.01 15.40 9.76
C GLY A 458 18.08 14.80 11.18
N ARG A 459 17.30 13.73 11.43
CA ARG A 459 17.32 13.02 12.72
C ARG A 459 18.70 12.44 13.04
N THR A 460 19.29 11.76 12.07
CA THR A 460 20.59 11.11 12.25
C THR A 460 21.67 12.13 12.55
N MET A 461 21.69 13.26 11.83
CA MET A 461 22.69 14.30 12.02
C MET A 461 22.50 15.05 13.33
N THR A 462 21.27 15.38 13.73
CA THR A 462 21.00 15.98 15.04
C THR A 462 21.55 15.13 16.18
N LYS A 463 21.31 13.81 16.14
CA LYS A 463 21.88 12.86 17.13
C LYS A 463 23.41 12.82 17.10
N ASN A 464 24.01 12.76 15.90
CA ASN A 464 25.46 12.70 15.75
C ASN A 464 26.17 14.01 16.16
N LEU A 465 25.58 15.16 15.88
CA LEU A 465 26.08 16.45 16.33
C LEU A 465 26.05 16.56 17.86
N PHE A 466 24.96 16.11 18.50
CA PHE A 466 24.88 16.02 19.95
C PHE A 466 25.99 15.13 20.53
N CYS A 467 26.22 13.95 19.94
CA CYS A 467 27.29 13.06 20.35
C CYS A 467 28.68 13.68 20.14
N GLY A 468 28.88 14.50 19.11
CA GLY A 468 30.13 15.20 18.80
C GLY A 468 30.52 16.24 19.83
N GLN A 469 29.60 16.79 20.60
CA GLN A 469 29.84 17.79 21.65
C GLN A 469 30.35 17.20 22.98
N MET A 470 30.42 15.86 23.09
CA MET A 470 31.00 15.22 24.29
C MET A 470 32.51 15.38 24.34
N ASP A 471 33.09 15.55 25.53
CA ASP A 471 34.55 15.78 25.68
C ASP A 471 35.37 14.49 25.56
N ASP A 472 34.80 13.34 25.93
CA ASP A 472 35.52 12.06 25.97
C ASP A 472 35.21 11.21 24.70
N ASP A 473 36.25 10.73 24.04
CA ASP A 473 36.15 9.95 22.80
C ASP A 473 35.38 8.61 22.99
N LEU A 474 35.51 7.99 24.16
CA LEU A 474 34.77 6.78 24.48
C LEU A 474 33.27 7.08 24.65
N ALA A 475 32.95 8.22 25.28
CA ALA A 475 31.58 8.70 25.40
C ALA A 475 30.97 9.06 24.03
N LYS A 476 31.75 9.72 23.16
CA LYS A 476 31.36 9.98 21.76
C LYS A 476 31.01 8.69 21.01
N LEU A 477 31.91 7.69 21.09
CA LEU A 477 31.72 6.42 20.42
C LEU A 477 30.49 5.67 20.97
N ALA A 478 30.31 5.65 22.29
CA ALA A 478 29.14 5.05 22.92
C ALA A 478 27.83 5.75 22.49
N CYS A 479 27.82 7.09 22.49
CA CYS A 479 26.67 7.89 22.05
C CYS A 479 26.33 7.62 20.58
N LYS A 480 27.32 7.63 19.68
CA LYS A 480 27.12 7.33 18.25
C LYS A 480 26.60 5.91 18.04
N SER A 481 27.07 4.93 18.83
CA SER A 481 26.54 3.56 18.77
C SER A 481 25.06 3.49 19.16
N VAL A 482 24.68 4.19 20.24
CA VAL A 482 23.26 4.31 20.65
C VAL A 482 22.44 5.05 19.59
N ALA A 483 22.97 6.13 19.02
CA ALA A 483 22.32 6.88 17.95
C ALA A 483 22.07 6.01 16.70
N ALA A 484 23.04 5.20 16.31
CA ALA A 484 22.93 4.27 15.19
C ALA A 484 21.90 3.16 15.44
N LEU A 485 21.86 2.58 16.65
CA LEU A 485 20.91 1.55 17.04
C LEU A 485 19.46 2.09 17.18
N SER A 486 19.32 3.34 17.61
CA SER A 486 18.01 4.01 17.74
C SER A 486 17.48 4.61 16.44
N SER A 487 18.27 4.59 15.36
CA SER A 487 17.83 5.06 14.04
C SER A 487 17.12 3.91 13.32
N GLN A 488 15.79 3.90 13.39
CA GLN A 488 14.94 2.88 12.77
C GLN A 488 13.95 3.54 11.82
N ALA A 489 13.71 2.91 10.68
CA ALA A 489 12.65 3.30 9.76
C ALA A 489 11.28 2.86 10.30
N ASP A 490 10.21 3.51 9.87
CA ASP A 490 8.85 3.06 10.17
C ASP A 490 8.44 1.98 9.18
N THR A 491 8.48 0.74 9.63
CA THR A 491 8.10 -0.44 8.84
C THR A 491 6.65 -0.88 9.07
N ARG A 492 5.88 -0.11 9.82
CA ARG A 492 4.47 -0.39 10.08
C ARG A 492 3.64 -0.14 8.82
N ALA A 493 2.61 -0.96 8.62
CA ALA A 493 1.63 -0.86 7.53
C ALA A 493 0.40 -1.70 7.88
N TRP A 494 -0.74 -1.42 7.27
CA TRP A 494 -1.96 -2.23 7.40
C TRP A 494 -1.81 -3.52 6.59
N LEU A 495 -1.36 -4.59 7.23
CA LEU A 495 -0.88 -5.80 6.56
C LEU A 495 -1.98 -6.76 6.08
N THR A 496 -3.22 -6.63 6.57
CA THR A 496 -4.35 -7.44 6.10
C THR A 496 -5.08 -6.87 4.89
N LEU A 497 -4.58 -5.75 4.31
CA LEU A 497 -5.07 -5.27 3.02
C LEU A 497 -4.70 -6.26 1.89
N PRO A 498 -5.53 -6.37 0.83
CA PRO A 498 -5.22 -7.19 -0.33
C PRO A 498 -4.10 -6.59 -1.18
N HIS A 499 -3.39 -7.43 -1.93
CA HIS A 499 -2.43 -6.99 -2.94
C HIS A 499 -3.13 -6.27 -4.10
N SER A 500 -4.25 -6.82 -4.56
CA SER A 500 -5.01 -6.30 -5.69
C SER A 500 -6.50 -6.60 -5.56
N ILE A 501 -7.31 -5.80 -6.25
CA ILE A 501 -8.76 -5.98 -6.33
C ILE A 501 -9.13 -6.26 -7.78
N HIS A 502 -9.95 -7.27 -7.96
CA HIS A 502 -10.46 -7.71 -9.26
C HIS A 502 -11.98 -7.55 -9.30
N LEU A 503 -12.51 -7.25 -10.47
CA LEU A 503 -13.94 -7.00 -10.67
C LEU A 503 -14.46 -7.80 -11.86
N LYS A 504 -15.71 -8.24 -11.75
CA LYS A 504 -16.51 -8.75 -12.87
C LYS A 504 -17.97 -8.42 -12.65
N ARG A 505 -18.61 -7.82 -13.64
CA ARG A 505 -20.06 -7.68 -13.66
C ARG A 505 -20.64 -8.74 -14.63
N LEU A 506 -21.70 -9.37 -14.19
CA LEU A 506 -22.46 -10.34 -14.97
C LEU A 506 -23.90 -9.86 -15.11
N SER A 507 -24.43 -9.85 -16.34
CA SER A 507 -25.84 -9.68 -16.59
C SER A 507 -26.48 -11.07 -16.65
N VAL A 508 -27.46 -11.36 -15.79
CA VAL A 508 -28.09 -12.68 -15.65
C VAL A 508 -29.60 -12.57 -15.69
N GLU A 509 -30.28 -13.65 -16.08
CA GLU A 509 -31.74 -13.73 -15.98
C GLU A 509 -32.15 -13.80 -14.49
N PRO A 510 -33.33 -13.30 -14.11
CA PRO A 510 -33.87 -13.55 -12.78
C PRO A 510 -33.93 -15.05 -12.47
N GLY A 511 -33.42 -15.44 -11.30
CA GLY A 511 -33.33 -16.85 -10.94
C GLY A 511 -32.26 -17.13 -9.86
N THR A 512 -31.94 -18.40 -9.70
CA THR A 512 -30.83 -18.85 -8.84
C THR A 512 -29.70 -19.31 -9.72
N HIS A 513 -28.52 -18.67 -9.54
CA HIS A 513 -27.33 -18.95 -10.31
C HIS A 513 -26.22 -19.49 -9.41
N LYS A 514 -25.52 -20.52 -9.87
CA LYS A 514 -24.35 -21.07 -9.24
C LYS A 514 -23.11 -20.39 -9.82
N ILE A 515 -22.48 -19.52 -9.04
CA ILE A 515 -21.25 -18.81 -9.42
C ILE A 515 -20.06 -19.57 -8.87
N THR A 516 -19.12 -19.91 -9.73
CA THR A 516 -17.83 -20.52 -9.34
C THR A 516 -16.67 -19.63 -9.78
N LEU A 517 -15.82 -19.27 -8.83
CA LEU A 517 -14.58 -18.56 -9.06
C LEU A 517 -13.42 -19.54 -8.97
N ARG A 518 -12.54 -19.54 -9.97
CA ARG A 518 -11.34 -20.39 -10.01
C ARG A 518 -10.12 -19.54 -10.31
N THR A 519 -9.20 -19.48 -9.36
CA THR A 519 -7.99 -18.66 -9.43
C THR A 519 -6.75 -19.54 -9.40
N PRO A 520 -6.02 -19.69 -10.53
CA PRO A 520 -4.85 -20.52 -10.57
C PRO A 520 -3.67 -19.92 -9.79
N SER A 521 -2.88 -20.74 -9.13
CA SER A 521 -1.58 -20.31 -8.60
C SER A 521 -0.59 -20.06 -9.73
N VAL A 522 0.22 -19.00 -9.65
CA VAL A 522 1.26 -18.71 -10.65
C VAL A 522 2.37 -19.76 -10.68
N ASN A 523 2.57 -20.49 -9.58
CA ASN A 523 3.55 -21.59 -9.50
C ASN A 523 3.03 -22.90 -10.10
N GLY A 524 1.78 -22.92 -10.60
CA GLY A 524 1.14 -24.12 -11.16
C GLY A 524 0.72 -25.16 -10.13
N GLY A 525 0.00 -26.18 -10.57
CA GLY A 525 -0.38 -27.37 -9.76
C GLY A 525 -1.55 -27.16 -8.80
N THR A 526 -1.90 -25.93 -8.41
CA THR A 526 -2.98 -25.64 -7.48
C THR A 526 -3.84 -24.47 -7.95
N TYR A 527 -5.06 -24.39 -7.47
CA TYR A 527 -5.94 -23.25 -7.65
C TYR A 527 -6.85 -23.06 -6.42
N HIS A 528 -7.24 -21.81 -6.18
CA HIS A 528 -8.29 -21.47 -5.24
C HIS A 528 -9.64 -21.56 -5.96
N GLU A 529 -10.58 -22.30 -5.40
CA GLU A 529 -11.93 -22.42 -5.97
C GLU A 529 -12.97 -22.19 -4.89
N VAL A 530 -13.91 -21.31 -5.19
CA VAL A 530 -15.09 -21.08 -4.35
C VAL A 530 -16.35 -21.09 -5.21
N THR A 531 -17.43 -21.61 -4.65
CA THR A 531 -18.73 -21.68 -5.31
C THR A 531 -19.82 -21.18 -4.38
N GLN A 532 -20.65 -20.26 -4.89
CA GLN A 532 -21.80 -19.73 -4.17
C GLN A 532 -23.04 -19.77 -5.06
N SER A 533 -24.21 -20.06 -4.46
CA SER A 533 -25.50 -19.95 -5.14
C SER A 533 -26.16 -18.63 -4.74
N LEU A 534 -26.47 -17.80 -5.73
CA LEU A 534 -27.09 -16.49 -5.54
C LEU A 534 -28.47 -16.45 -6.21
N LYS A 535 -29.48 -16.03 -5.45
CA LYS A 535 -30.81 -15.76 -5.97
C LYS A 535 -30.93 -14.28 -6.32
N VAL A 536 -31.26 -13.97 -7.58
CA VAL A 536 -31.44 -12.61 -8.09
C VAL A 536 -32.87 -12.45 -8.62
N GLY A 537 -33.54 -11.36 -8.24
CA GLY A 537 -34.80 -10.91 -8.79
C GLY A 537 -34.62 -10.04 -10.04
N GLU A 538 -35.71 -9.66 -10.67
CA GLU A 538 -35.68 -8.71 -11.78
C GLU A 538 -35.18 -7.34 -11.31
N GLY A 539 -34.20 -6.77 -12.01
CA GLY A 539 -33.56 -5.50 -11.66
C GLY A 539 -32.66 -5.54 -10.41
N ASP A 540 -32.48 -6.71 -9.78
CA ASP A 540 -31.63 -6.83 -8.61
C ASP A 540 -30.14 -6.66 -8.97
N ILE A 541 -29.38 -6.05 -8.06
CA ILE A 541 -27.92 -6.09 -8.03
C ILE A 541 -27.49 -6.86 -6.80
N LYS A 542 -26.76 -7.96 -7.00
CA LYS A 542 -26.15 -8.76 -5.93
C LYS A 542 -24.64 -8.63 -5.98
N ILE A 543 -24.00 -8.63 -4.82
CA ILE A 543 -22.53 -8.63 -4.71
C ILE A 543 -22.08 -10.01 -4.24
N PHE A 544 -21.11 -10.56 -4.96
CA PHE A 544 -20.33 -11.71 -4.54
C PHE A 544 -18.92 -11.23 -4.22
N ARG A 545 -18.58 -11.18 -2.95
CA ARG A 545 -17.26 -10.79 -2.46
C ARG A 545 -16.47 -12.03 -2.07
N GLU A 546 -15.23 -12.11 -2.50
CA GLU A 546 -14.32 -13.18 -2.13
C GLU A 546 -12.92 -12.63 -1.81
N HIS A 547 -12.27 -13.15 -0.76
CA HIS A 547 -10.88 -12.88 -0.46
C HIS A 547 -10.03 -14.12 -0.78
N ILE A 548 -9.25 -14.01 -1.86
CA ILE A 548 -8.45 -15.10 -2.43
C ILE A 548 -7.06 -15.06 -1.80
N ILE A 549 -6.83 -15.93 -0.83
CA ILE A 549 -5.57 -16.06 -0.10
C ILE A 549 -4.97 -17.46 -0.26
N PRO A 550 -3.63 -17.61 -0.12
CA PRO A 550 -2.89 -18.79 -0.59
C PRO A 550 -3.32 -20.14 -0.05
N THR A 551 -3.90 -20.18 1.14
CA THR A 551 -4.16 -21.46 1.85
C THR A 551 -5.63 -21.82 1.97
N GLN A 552 -6.54 -20.88 1.76
CA GLN A 552 -7.98 -21.17 1.79
C GLN A 552 -8.45 -21.79 0.47
N ASN A 553 -9.30 -22.82 0.57
CA ASN A 553 -9.96 -23.47 -0.57
C ASN A 553 -9.01 -23.88 -1.73
N THR A 554 -7.73 -24.17 -1.41
CA THR A 554 -6.75 -24.55 -2.43
C THR A 554 -6.97 -25.98 -2.88
N VAL A 555 -7.23 -26.19 -4.17
CA VAL A 555 -7.45 -27.49 -4.80
C VAL A 555 -6.29 -27.83 -5.72
N MET A 556 -5.78 -29.06 -5.64
CA MET A 556 -4.73 -29.53 -6.56
C MET A 556 -5.31 -29.68 -7.98
N MET A 557 -4.60 -29.14 -8.97
CA MET A 557 -4.95 -29.40 -10.36
C MET A 557 -4.74 -30.88 -10.67
N GLN A 558 -5.80 -31.55 -11.10
CA GLN A 558 -5.64 -32.88 -11.70
C GLN A 558 -4.89 -32.73 -13.02
N GLN A 559 -3.70 -33.30 -13.13
CA GLN A 559 -3.03 -33.40 -14.43
C GLN A 559 -3.96 -34.17 -15.37
N PRO A 560 -4.24 -33.66 -16.58
CA PRO A 560 -4.93 -34.47 -17.58
C PRO A 560 -4.12 -35.76 -17.76
N ALA A 561 -4.79 -36.91 -17.65
CA ALA A 561 -4.14 -38.19 -17.83
C ALA A 561 -3.35 -38.14 -19.13
N SER A 562 -2.02 -38.29 -19.02
CA SER A 562 -1.13 -38.34 -20.17
C SER A 562 -1.60 -39.47 -21.03
N THR A 563 -2.12 -39.21 -22.21
CA THR A 563 -2.39 -40.20 -23.27
C THR A 563 -1.03 -40.80 -23.63
N GLN A 564 -0.67 -41.91 -22.99
CA GLN A 564 0.45 -42.68 -23.42
C GLN A 564 0.14 -43.21 -24.82
N THR A 565 0.70 -42.57 -25.83
CA THR A 565 0.68 -43.08 -27.19
C THR A 565 1.61 -44.31 -27.22
N VAL A 566 1.04 -45.49 -27.09
CA VAL A 566 1.74 -46.74 -27.25
C VAL A 566 2.12 -46.86 -28.73
N TRP A 567 3.38 -46.63 -29.03
CA TRP A 567 3.95 -46.98 -30.36
C TRP A 567 4.09 -48.49 -30.45
N LEU A 568 3.11 -49.13 -31.10
CA LEU A 568 3.25 -50.50 -31.54
C LEU A 568 4.26 -50.53 -32.70
N THR A 569 5.50 -50.88 -32.42
CA THR A 569 6.47 -51.30 -33.46
C THR A 569 6.02 -52.64 -34.02
N LYS A 570 5.49 -52.61 -35.25
CA LYS A 570 5.37 -53.86 -36.06
C LYS A 570 6.77 -54.33 -36.43
N ARG A 571 7.08 -55.60 -36.08
CA ARG A 571 8.11 -56.40 -36.71
C ARG A 571 7.62 -56.98 -38.03
#